data_f0694c97977ab0e2d546621ab46350e3
#
_entry.id   f0694c97977ab0e2d546621ab46350e3
#
_cell.length_a   1.000
_cell.length_b   1.000
_cell.length_c   1.000
_cell.angle_alpha   90.00
_cell.angle_beta   90.00
_cell.angle_gamma   90.00
#
_symmetry.space_group_name_H-M   'P 1'
#
loop_
_entity.id
_entity.type
_entity.pdbx_description
1 polymer ?
#
loop_
_entity_poly.entity_id
_entity_poly.type
_entity_poly.pdbx_seq_one_letter_code
_entity_poly.pdbx_strand_id
1 'polypeptide(L)'
;MGNQAKQVTQNLTGETVVPLRYPVRLATGQTLDKVAVRRPRVGDLRAVMHITGEAEQGLMLVSRVTGLVPEDLDMLDLKDLEAIQATFRGEDEADGSEPAGV
;
A
#
# COMPACT_ATOMS: atom_id res chain seq x y z
N MET A 1 -0.10 -10.19 24.10
CA MET A 1 -0.19 -10.48 23.35
C MET A 1 -0.95 -10.10 22.35
N GLY A 2 -1.82 -10.33 22.27
CA GLY A 2 -2.60 -9.97 21.28
C GLY A 2 -2.29 -8.71 20.69
N ASN A 3 -1.77 -7.89 21.34
CA ASN A 3 -1.64 -6.72 20.76
C ASN A 3 -0.70 -6.75 19.68
N GLN A 4 0.23 -7.54 19.68
CA GLN A 4 1.03 -7.53 18.59
C GLN A 4 0.35 -7.95 17.44
N ALA A 5 -0.61 -8.66 17.59
CA ALA A 5 -1.30 -9.08 16.45
C ALA A 5 -1.90 -7.95 15.77
N LYS A 6 -2.33 -6.94 16.49
CA LYS A 6 -2.95 -5.99 15.81
C LYS A 6 -2.04 -5.06 15.27
N GLN A 7 -0.83 -5.08 15.53
CA GLN A 7 -0.06 -4.23 14.92
C GLN A 7 0.14 -4.53 13.55
N VAL A 8 0.74 -3.74 12.82
CA VAL A 8 1.08 -3.99 11.50
C VAL A 8 1.85 -5.21 11.49
N THR A 9 1.35 -6.21 10.91
CA THR A 9 1.94 -7.48 10.98
C THR A 9 2.52 -7.85 9.66
N GLN A 10 3.75 -8.31 9.67
CA GLN A 10 4.33 -8.85 8.52
C GLN A 10 4.27 -10.29 8.62
N ASN A 11 3.59 -10.98 7.75
CA ASN A 11 3.53 -12.42 7.86
C ASN A 11 4.64 -13.03 7.07
N LEU A 12 4.68 -14.34 7.01
CA LEU A 12 5.78 -15.04 6.39
C LEU A 12 5.85 -14.81 4.90
N THR A 13 4.78 -14.36 4.28
CA THR A 13 4.81 -14.10 2.86
C THR A 13 5.29 -12.70 2.57
N GLY A 14 5.57 -11.92 3.58
CA GLY A 14 6.03 -10.57 3.35
C GLY A 14 4.92 -9.56 3.22
N GLU A 15 3.69 -9.94 3.53
CA GLU A 15 2.61 -8.99 3.46
C GLU A 15 2.54 -8.13 4.69
N THR A 16 2.12 -6.90 4.52
CA THR A 16 1.90 -5.98 5.63
C THR A 16 0.44 -5.61 5.62
N VAL A 17 -0.22 -5.71 6.75
CA VAL A 17 -1.63 -5.35 6.83
C VAL A 17 -1.73 -3.92 7.34
N VAL A 18 -2.41 -3.08 6.57
CA VAL A 18 -2.57 -1.67 6.91
C VAL A 18 -4.02 -1.44 7.28
N PRO A 19 -4.32 -1.09 8.53
CA PRO A 19 -5.69 -0.79 8.88
C PRO A 19 -6.09 0.57 8.31
N LEU A 20 -7.31 0.66 7.82
CA LEU A 20 -7.76 1.92 7.25
C LEU A 20 -8.36 2.79 8.33
N ARG A 21 -8.04 4.07 8.33
CA ARG A 21 -8.63 4.97 9.27
C ARG A 21 -10.04 5.23 8.86
N TYR A 22 -10.31 5.21 7.56
CA TYR A 22 -11.64 5.51 7.03
C TYR A 22 -12.08 4.34 6.18
N PRO A 23 -12.72 3.33 6.77
CA PRO A 23 -13.16 2.16 6.01
C PRO A 23 -14.06 2.56 4.87
N VAL A 24 -13.99 1.80 3.77
CA VAL A 24 -14.77 2.14 2.60
C VAL A 24 -15.63 0.96 2.19
N ARG A 25 -16.70 1.25 1.48
CA ARG A 25 -17.55 0.21 0.99
C ARG A 25 -17.20 -0.04 -0.46
N LEU A 26 -16.88 -1.27 -0.78
CA LEU A 26 -16.50 -1.63 -2.12
C LEU A 26 -17.71 -1.79 -3.01
N ALA A 27 -17.45 -1.87 -4.30
CA ALA A 27 -18.53 -2.05 -5.25
C ALA A 27 -19.33 -3.32 -4.97
N THR A 28 -18.69 -4.31 -4.36
CA THR A 28 -19.39 -5.55 -4.03
C THR A 28 -20.33 -5.39 -2.86
N GLY A 29 -20.28 -4.28 -2.15
CA GLY A 29 -21.05 -4.08 -0.95
C GLY A 29 -20.29 -4.43 0.31
N GLN A 30 -19.11 -5.04 0.16
CA GLN A 30 -18.32 -5.38 1.30
C GLN A 30 -17.66 -4.15 1.85
N THR A 31 -17.46 -4.11 3.16
CA THR A 31 -16.74 -3.01 3.77
C THR A 31 -15.29 -3.39 3.93
N LEU A 32 -14.42 -2.54 3.46
CA LEU A 32 -12.99 -2.76 3.56
C LEU A 32 -12.47 -1.93 4.71
N ASP A 33 -11.89 -2.56 5.73
CA ASP A 33 -11.37 -1.82 6.88
C ASP A 33 -9.87 -2.03 7.05
N LYS A 34 -9.26 -2.86 6.22
CA LYS A 34 -7.82 -3.03 6.25
C LYS A 34 -7.40 -3.57 4.91
N VAL A 35 -6.16 -3.40 4.57
CA VAL A 35 -5.64 -3.79 3.28
C VAL A 35 -4.35 -4.55 3.47
N ALA A 36 -4.24 -5.71 2.85
CA ALA A 36 -3.01 -6.47 2.88
C ALA A 36 -2.15 -6.03 1.70
N VAL A 37 -0.94 -5.65 1.98
CA VAL A 37 -0.04 -5.11 0.99
C VAL A 37 1.16 -6.04 0.88
N ARG A 38 1.35 -6.66 -0.28
CA ARG A 38 2.51 -7.50 -0.45
C ARG A 38 3.68 -6.65 -0.92
N ARG A 39 4.86 -7.18 -0.82
CA ARG A 39 6.02 -6.42 -1.26
C ARG A 39 6.05 -6.35 -2.77
N PRO A 40 6.37 -5.21 -3.32
CA PRO A 40 6.45 -5.09 -4.77
C PRO A 40 7.69 -5.81 -5.30
N ARG A 41 7.57 -6.32 -6.49
CA ARG A 41 8.66 -7.01 -7.13
C ARG A 41 9.04 -6.26 -8.39
N VAL A 42 10.15 -6.66 -8.99
CA VAL A 42 10.59 -6.02 -10.22
C VAL A 42 9.51 -6.10 -11.28
N GLY A 43 8.77 -7.21 -11.32
CA GLY A 43 7.70 -7.31 -12.30
C GLY A 43 6.63 -6.27 -12.13
N ASP A 44 6.39 -5.85 -10.89
CA ASP A 44 5.40 -4.81 -10.64
C ASP A 44 5.91 -3.47 -11.16
N LEU A 45 7.19 -3.21 -10.99
CA LEU A 45 7.76 -1.99 -11.50
C LEU A 45 7.70 -1.96 -13.01
N ARG A 46 8.05 -3.07 -13.65
CA ARG A 46 7.99 -3.10 -15.10
C ARG A 46 6.59 -2.88 -15.61
N ALA A 47 5.61 -3.39 -14.88
CA ALA A 47 4.23 -3.29 -15.32
C ALA A 47 3.74 -1.85 -15.32
N VAL A 48 4.32 -0.98 -14.49
CA VAL A 48 3.84 0.38 -14.39
C VAL A 48 4.78 1.40 -15.00
N MET A 49 5.99 1.01 -15.36
CA MET A 49 6.95 2.03 -15.77
C MET A 49 6.60 2.67 -17.10
N HIS A 50 5.74 2.06 -17.89
CA HIS A 50 5.33 2.68 -19.13
C HIS A 50 4.23 3.72 -18.93
N ILE A 51 3.71 3.83 -17.71
CA ILE A 51 2.65 4.78 -17.45
C ILE A 51 3.26 6.14 -17.24
N THR A 52 2.65 7.14 -17.85
CA THR A 52 3.15 8.50 -17.73
C THR A 52 2.70 9.11 -16.41
N GLY A 53 3.63 9.69 -15.68
CA GLY A 53 3.30 10.38 -14.44
C GLY A 53 3.56 9.54 -13.23
N GLU A 54 4.34 10.09 -12.30
CA GLU A 54 4.68 9.36 -11.10
C GLU A 54 3.49 9.05 -10.24
N ALA A 55 2.55 9.96 -10.16
CA ALA A 55 1.38 9.73 -9.33
C ALA A 55 0.57 8.56 -9.85
N GLU A 56 0.40 8.50 -11.17
CA GLU A 56 -0.37 7.41 -11.74
C GLU A 56 0.37 6.10 -11.61
N GLN A 57 1.69 6.12 -11.77
CA GLN A 57 2.48 4.93 -11.58
C GLN A 57 2.32 4.41 -10.16
N GLY A 58 2.33 5.32 -9.19
CA GLY A 58 2.18 4.92 -7.80
C GLY A 58 0.83 4.30 -7.51
N LEU A 59 -0.23 4.86 -8.09
CA LEU A 59 -1.55 4.31 -7.89
C LEU A 59 -1.66 2.92 -8.50
N MET A 60 -1.10 2.73 -9.69
CA MET A 60 -1.17 1.43 -10.30
C MET A 60 -0.33 0.42 -9.56
N LEU A 61 0.76 0.86 -8.95
CA LEU A 61 1.56 -0.03 -8.15
C LEU A 61 0.77 -0.47 -6.91
N VAL A 62 0.03 0.45 -6.30
CA VAL A 62 -0.81 0.09 -5.16
C VAL A 62 -1.84 -0.94 -5.60
N SER A 63 -2.43 -0.77 -6.76
CA SER A 63 -3.40 -1.74 -7.26
C SER A 63 -2.76 -3.12 -7.35
N ARG A 64 -1.55 -3.20 -7.85
CA ARG A 64 -0.90 -4.49 -8.02
C ARG A 64 -0.54 -5.14 -6.70
N VAL A 65 -0.08 -4.39 -5.72
CA VAL A 65 0.38 -4.99 -4.48
C VAL A 65 -0.75 -5.22 -3.48
N THR A 66 -1.91 -4.63 -3.71
CA THR A 66 -3.05 -4.85 -2.82
C THR A 66 -4.11 -5.72 -3.45
N GLY A 67 -4.12 -5.81 -4.77
CA GLY A 67 -5.19 -6.51 -5.47
C GLY A 67 -6.45 -5.69 -5.63
N LEU A 68 -6.44 -4.44 -5.21
CA LEU A 68 -7.63 -3.60 -5.36
C LEU A 68 -7.69 -3.08 -6.78
N VAL A 69 -8.88 -3.07 -7.34
CA VAL A 69 -9.04 -2.52 -8.69
C VAL A 69 -9.05 -1.01 -8.60
N PRO A 70 -8.77 -0.33 -9.70
CA PRO A 70 -8.68 1.13 -9.65
C PRO A 70 -9.92 1.82 -9.13
N GLU A 71 -11.10 1.26 -9.42
CA GLU A 71 -12.32 1.87 -8.92
C GLU A 71 -12.37 1.85 -7.40
N ASP A 72 -11.87 0.79 -6.80
CA ASP A 72 -11.88 0.71 -5.35
C ASP A 72 -10.79 1.61 -4.77
N LEU A 73 -9.67 1.75 -5.47
CA LEU A 73 -8.64 2.66 -5.00
C LEU A 73 -9.17 4.08 -4.90
N ASP A 74 -10.01 4.45 -5.86
CA ASP A 74 -10.53 5.81 -5.87
C ASP A 74 -11.37 6.12 -4.66
N MET A 75 -11.85 5.09 -3.97
CA MET A 75 -12.68 5.30 -2.80
C MET A 75 -11.88 5.48 -1.53
N LEU A 76 -10.60 5.15 -1.55
CA LEU A 76 -9.79 5.24 -0.34
C LEU A 76 -9.57 6.69 0.07
N ASP A 77 -9.52 6.90 1.38
CA ASP A 77 -9.13 8.21 1.87
C ASP A 77 -7.67 8.43 1.52
N LEU A 78 -7.32 9.65 1.20
CA LEU A 78 -5.97 9.95 0.78
C LEU A 78 -4.94 9.60 1.84
N LYS A 79 -5.29 9.79 3.10
CA LYS A 79 -4.35 9.45 4.17
C LYS A 79 -4.13 7.95 4.22
N ASP A 80 -5.16 7.18 3.95
CA ASP A 80 -5.01 5.73 3.95
C ASP A 80 -4.17 5.29 2.76
N LEU A 81 -4.32 5.95 1.62
CA LEU A 81 -3.50 5.64 0.48
C LEU A 81 -2.03 5.91 0.80
N GLU A 82 -1.76 7.03 1.46
CA GLU A 82 -0.39 7.36 1.81
C GLU A 82 0.20 6.33 2.74
N ALA A 83 -0.60 5.83 3.69
CA ALA A 83 -0.10 4.83 4.61
C ALA A 83 0.24 3.53 3.88
N ILE A 84 -0.57 3.17 2.89
CA ILE A 84 -0.30 1.98 2.11
C ILE A 84 0.99 2.17 1.31
N GLN A 85 1.15 3.31 0.68
CA GLN A 85 2.34 3.54 -0.13
C GLN A 85 3.60 3.56 0.72
N ALA A 86 3.48 4.04 1.95
CA ALA A 86 4.65 4.10 2.82
C ALA A 86 5.21 2.72 3.13
N THR A 87 4.37 1.71 3.12
CA THR A 87 4.84 0.38 3.47
C THR A 87 5.85 -0.15 2.47
N PHE A 88 5.72 0.20 1.21
CA PHE A 88 6.65 -0.34 0.24
C PHE A 88 7.60 0.71 -0.31
N ARG A 89 7.47 1.94 0.12
CA ARG A 89 8.41 2.94 -0.29
C ARG A 89 9.57 3.03 0.67
N GLY A 90 9.50 2.32 1.77
CA GLY A 90 10.60 2.35 2.70
C GLY A 90 10.77 3.67 3.39
N GLU A 91 9.68 4.37 3.57
CA GLU A 91 9.83 5.67 4.14
C GLU A 91 10.33 5.68 5.52
N ASP A 92 10.01 4.67 6.26
CA ASP A 92 10.50 4.61 7.58
C ASP A 92 11.93 4.37 7.58
N GLU A 93 12.50 3.72 6.61
CA GLU A 93 13.86 3.57 6.65
C GLU A 93 14.47 4.65 5.91
N ALA A 94 13.75 5.30 5.09
CA ALA A 94 14.31 6.32 4.34
C ALA A 94 14.82 7.36 5.20
N ASP A 95 14.21 7.52 6.30
CA ASP A 95 14.73 8.45 7.12
C ASP A 95 16.05 8.07 7.48
N GLY A 96 16.29 6.97 7.56
CA GLY A 96 17.58 6.67 7.83
C GLY A 96 18.36 7.08 6.71
N SER A 97 17.82 7.02 5.73
CA SER A 97 18.65 7.25 4.71
C SER A 97 18.75 8.59 4.30
N GLU A 98 18.32 8.98 4.28
CA GLU A 98 18.55 9.83 3.80
C GLU A 98 19.24 10.52 4.01
N PRO A 99 19.41 10.47 4.17
CA PRO A 99 19.99 10.89 4.15
C PRO A 99 20.90 11.04 3.82
N ALA A 100 20.72 10.67 3.59
CA ALA A 100 21.37 10.70 3.31
C ALA A 100 21.90 11.23 2.78
N GLY A 101 21.70 11.42 2.70
CA GLY A 101 22.00 11.82 2.26
C GLY A 101 22.58 12.35 2.14
N VAL A 102 22.48 12.26 2.21
CA VAL A 102 22.83 12.68 2.20
C VAL A 102 23.50 12.89 2.18
#